data_2733b3d155657f484d6d556a07227d6c
#
_entry.id   2733b3d155657f484d6d556a07227d6c
#
_cell.length_a   1.000
_cell.length_b   1.000
_cell.length_c   1.000
_cell.angle_alpha   90.00
_cell.angle_beta   90.00
_cell.angle_gamma   90.00
#
_symmetry.space_group_name_H-M   'P 1'
#
loop_
_entity.id
_entity.type
_entity.pdbx_description
1 polymer ?
#
loop_
_entity_poly.entity_id
_entity_poly.type
_entity_poly.pdbx_seq_one_letter_code
_entity_poly.pdbx_strand_id
1 'polypeptide(L)'
;MSFTIAIACDHAGYEYKEYFKEELNLLGYQIKDFGTNSKSSVDYPDYIHPLAKSVESKECELGIIICGSGNGVNITANKHAGIRSAMAWNTELASLARQHNDANVLALSARFIAKEYAFEICRAFLNAEFEGGRHQLRVNKIACG
;
A
#
# COMPACT_ATOMS: atom_id res chain seq x y z
N MET A 1 -17.84 4.13 -11.36
CA MET A 1 -16.88 4.97 -10.68
C MET A 1 -15.52 4.30 -10.68
N SER A 2 -14.50 4.99 -11.12
CA SER A 2 -13.18 4.38 -11.20
C SER A 2 -12.49 4.44 -9.84
N PHE A 3 -11.94 3.31 -9.44
CA PHE A 3 -11.21 3.18 -8.20
C PHE A 3 -9.72 3.34 -8.51
N THR A 4 -9.08 4.32 -7.93
CA THR A 4 -7.68 4.65 -8.21
C THR A 4 -6.76 4.14 -7.10
N ILE A 5 -5.77 3.35 -7.49
CA ILE A 5 -4.74 2.82 -6.60
C ILE A 5 -3.45 3.60 -6.84
N ALA A 6 -2.92 4.17 -5.77
CA ALA A 6 -1.58 4.76 -5.80
C ALA A 6 -0.56 3.65 -5.61
N ILE A 7 0.52 3.66 -6.38
CA ILE A 7 1.59 2.67 -6.22
C ILE A 7 2.95 3.36 -6.24
N ALA A 8 3.85 2.91 -5.37
CA ALA A 8 5.21 3.43 -5.31
C ALA A 8 6.15 2.36 -4.75
N CYS A 9 7.41 2.50 -5.07
CA CYS A 9 8.44 1.58 -4.59
C CYS A 9 9.80 2.26 -4.59
N ASP A 10 10.78 1.61 -3.99
CA ASP A 10 12.18 1.93 -4.23
C ASP A 10 12.73 1.00 -5.31
N HIS A 11 14.04 1.04 -5.53
CA HIS A 11 14.69 0.23 -6.56
C HIS A 11 14.50 -1.28 -6.34
N ALA A 12 14.40 -1.74 -5.08
CA ALA A 12 14.22 -3.16 -4.79
C ALA A 12 12.81 -3.65 -5.15
N GLY A 13 11.82 -2.75 -5.12
CA GLY A 13 10.43 -3.09 -5.43
C GLY A 13 10.03 -2.82 -6.88
N TYR A 14 10.94 -2.35 -7.72
CA TYR A 14 10.59 -1.90 -9.07
C TYR A 14 9.95 -2.99 -9.93
N GLU A 15 10.53 -4.20 -9.95
CA GLU A 15 9.96 -5.31 -10.74
C GLU A 15 8.56 -5.67 -10.27
N TYR A 16 8.36 -5.68 -8.95
CA TYR A 16 7.05 -5.99 -8.36
C TYR A 16 6.03 -4.91 -8.72
N LYS A 17 6.44 -3.64 -8.66
CA LYS A 17 5.55 -2.53 -9.02
C LYS A 17 5.09 -2.64 -10.47
N GLU A 18 6.01 -2.90 -11.41
CA GLU A 18 5.66 -3.01 -12.81
C GLU A 18 4.73 -4.20 -13.07
N TYR A 19 4.99 -5.33 -12.43
CA TYR A 19 4.12 -6.49 -12.51
C TYR A 19 2.72 -6.17 -11.96
N PHE A 20 2.65 -5.52 -10.81
CA PHE A 20 1.37 -5.14 -10.18
C PHE A 20 0.58 -4.20 -11.07
N LYS A 21 1.24 -3.25 -11.70
CA LYS A 21 0.56 -2.31 -12.59
C LYS A 21 -0.14 -3.03 -13.74
N GLU A 22 0.54 -4.00 -14.36
CA GLU A 22 -0.07 -4.79 -15.43
C GLU A 22 -1.27 -5.58 -14.94
N GLU A 23 -1.10 -6.29 -13.84
CA GLU A 23 -2.17 -7.14 -13.31
C GLU A 23 -3.37 -6.34 -12.82
N LEU A 24 -3.12 -5.21 -12.13
CA LEU A 24 -4.19 -4.35 -11.64
C LEU A 24 -4.95 -3.69 -12.79
N ASN A 25 -4.24 -3.32 -13.85
CA ASN A 25 -4.85 -2.77 -15.05
C ASN A 25 -5.82 -3.78 -15.68
N LEU A 26 -5.40 -5.04 -15.76
CA LEU A 26 -6.25 -6.11 -16.30
C LEU A 26 -7.50 -6.32 -15.46
N LEU A 27 -7.44 -6.04 -14.17
CA LEU A 27 -8.58 -6.14 -13.26
C LEU A 27 -9.49 -4.90 -13.30
N GLY A 28 -9.12 -3.88 -14.06
CA GLY A 28 -9.95 -2.68 -14.23
C GLY A 28 -9.65 -1.52 -13.29
N TYR A 29 -8.62 -1.62 -12.47
CA TYR A 29 -8.24 -0.51 -11.59
C TYR A 29 -7.51 0.58 -12.38
N GLN A 30 -7.70 1.82 -11.97
CA GLN A 30 -6.86 2.93 -12.42
C GLN A 30 -5.65 3.02 -11.50
N ILE A 31 -4.47 3.25 -12.08
CA ILE A 31 -3.22 3.25 -11.32
C ILE A 31 -2.56 4.63 -11.45
N LYS A 32 -2.18 5.19 -10.31
CA LYS A 32 -1.31 6.36 -10.29
C LYS A 32 0.06 5.94 -9.75
N ASP A 33 1.06 5.97 -10.61
CA ASP A 33 2.42 5.53 -10.31
C ASP A 33 3.26 6.71 -9.84
N PHE A 34 3.72 6.64 -8.60
CA PHE A 34 4.56 7.68 -7.99
C PHE A 34 6.05 7.39 -8.10
N GLY A 35 6.43 6.27 -8.72
CA GLY A 35 7.83 5.90 -8.91
C GLY A 35 8.28 4.87 -7.86
N THR A 36 9.53 4.46 -7.83
CA THR A 36 10.55 4.90 -8.79
C THR A 36 10.36 4.20 -10.15
N ASN A 37 11.10 4.67 -11.15
CA ASN A 37 10.91 4.19 -12.51
C ASN A 37 12.11 3.42 -13.06
N SER A 38 13.01 2.96 -12.21
CA SER A 38 14.17 2.16 -12.59
C SER A 38 14.68 1.35 -11.42
N LYS A 39 15.68 0.51 -11.67
CA LYS A 39 16.36 -0.28 -10.63
C LYS A 39 17.53 0.46 -10.00
N SER A 40 17.79 1.69 -10.40
CA SER A 40 18.84 2.50 -9.81
C SER A 40 18.50 2.87 -8.37
N SER A 41 19.50 2.83 -7.50
CA SER A 41 19.32 3.11 -6.08
C SER A 41 18.71 4.50 -5.85
N VAL A 42 17.68 4.55 -5.01
CA VAL A 42 16.97 5.79 -4.67
C VAL A 42 16.64 5.80 -3.18
N ASP A 43 16.26 6.96 -2.69
CA ASP A 43 15.76 7.13 -1.33
C ASP A 43 14.25 6.94 -1.32
N TYR A 44 13.79 5.87 -0.68
CA TYR A 44 12.36 5.51 -0.71
C TYR A 44 11.42 6.62 -0.20
N PRO A 45 11.79 7.44 0.81
CA PRO A 45 10.85 8.47 1.27
C PRO A 45 10.45 9.47 0.19
N ASP A 46 11.32 9.73 -0.78
CA ASP A 46 11.03 10.66 -1.87
C ASP A 46 9.82 10.23 -2.69
N TYR A 47 9.54 8.93 -2.73
CA TYR A 47 8.43 8.37 -3.49
C TYR A 47 7.21 8.06 -2.62
N ILE A 48 7.45 7.78 -1.33
CA ILE A 48 6.37 7.40 -0.43
C ILE A 48 5.59 8.59 0.10
N HIS A 49 6.26 9.71 0.41
CA HIS A 49 5.55 10.90 0.88
C HIS A 49 4.51 11.42 -0.12
N PRO A 50 4.84 11.54 -1.43
CA PRO A 50 3.83 11.96 -2.41
C PRO A 50 2.65 10.99 -2.50
N LEU A 51 2.92 9.68 -2.46
CA LEU A 51 1.86 8.67 -2.44
C LEU A 51 0.95 8.86 -1.22
N ALA A 52 1.54 8.99 -0.04
CA ALA A 52 0.80 9.16 1.20
C ALA A 52 -0.12 10.38 1.12
N LYS A 53 0.38 11.48 0.60
CA LYS A 53 -0.43 12.70 0.44
C LYS A 53 -1.62 12.46 -0.49
N SER A 54 -1.44 11.70 -1.56
CA SER A 54 -2.53 11.41 -2.50
C SER A 54 -3.63 10.56 -1.85
N VAL A 55 -3.27 9.66 -0.96
CA VAL A 55 -4.23 8.83 -0.24
C VAL A 55 -4.92 9.64 0.86
N GLU A 56 -4.16 10.46 1.59
CA GLU A 56 -4.75 11.34 2.61
C GLU A 56 -5.79 12.28 2.03
N SER A 57 -5.51 12.85 0.86
CA SER A 57 -6.40 13.81 0.21
C SER A 57 -7.58 13.15 -0.52
N LYS A 58 -7.62 11.82 -0.56
CA LYS A 58 -8.63 11.03 -1.27
C LYS A 58 -8.54 11.16 -2.80
N GLU A 59 -7.44 11.67 -3.33
CA GLU A 59 -7.16 11.60 -4.77
C GLU A 59 -7.07 10.14 -5.21
N CYS A 60 -6.42 9.31 -4.38
CA CYS A 60 -6.40 7.86 -4.56
C CYS A 60 -7.07 7.21 -3.37
N GLU A 61 -7.80 6.13 -3.59
CA GLU A 61 -8.55 5.45 -2.52
C GLU A 61 -7.65 4.64 -1.62
N LEU A 62 -6.69 3.92 -2.21
CA LEU A 62 -5.76 3.06 -1.47
C LEU A 62 -4.37 3.18 -2.07
N GLY A 63 -3.36 2.80 -1.31
CA GLY A 63 -1.98 2.80 -1.77
C GLY A 63 -1.30 1.45 -1.57
N ILE A 64 -0.38 1.13 -2.49
CA ILE A 64 0.47 -0.06 -2.41
C ILE A 64 1.91 0.43 -2.47
N ILE A 65 2.72 0.07 -1.47
CA ILE A 65 4.11 0.50 -1.38
C ILE A 65 5.02 -0.72 -1.19
N ILE A 66 6.15 -0.72 -1.88
CA ILE A 66 7.02 -1.89 -1.97
C ILE A 66 8.49 -1.48 -1.82
N CYS A 67 9.21 -2.15 -0.93
CA CYS A 67 10.67 -2.06 -0.88
C CYS A 67 11.23 -3.43 -0.52
N GLY A 68 12.51 -3.52 -0.30
CA GLY A 68 13.16 -4.82 -0.01
C GLY A 68 12.58 -5.53 1.19
N SER A 69 12.51 -4.87 2.33
CA SER A 69 11.93 -5.43 3.55
C SER A 69 10.49 -5.01 3.80
N GLY A 70 10.05 -3.94 3.17
CA GLY A 70 8.75 -3.32 3.45
C GLY A 70 8.79 -2.36 4.64
N ASN A 71 9.84 -2.40 5.45
CA ASN A 71 9.92 -1.61 6.69
C ASN A 71 9.99 -0.12 6.44
N GLY A 72 10.96 0.32 5.63
CA GLY A 72 11.19 1.75 5.40
C GLY A 72 9.99 2.44 4.80
N VAL A 73 9.39 1.83 3.79
CA VAL A 73 8.21 2.42 3.13
C VAL A 73 7.03 2.47 4.10
N ASN A 74 6.84 1.42 4.91
CA ASN A 74 5.75 1.37 5.88
C ASN A 74 5.91 2.45 6.96
N ILE A 75 7.12 2.59 7.49
CA ILE A 75 7.42 3.59 8.52
C ILE A 75 7.17 5.01 7.96
N THR A 76 7.66 5.26 6.75
CA THR A 76 7.50 6.57 6.10
C THR A 76 6.04 6.93 5.90
N ALA A 77 5.25 6.01 5.35
CA ALA A 77 3.83 6.25 5.09
C ALA A 77 3.09 6.58 6.40
N ASN A 78 3.41 5.87 7.48
CA ASN A 78 2.72 6.06 8.76
C ASN A 78 3.09 7.35 9.50
N LYS A 79 4.04 8.15 8.98
CA LYS A 79 4.29 9.49 9.52
C LYS A 79 3.20 10.50 9.15
N HIS A 80 2.35 10.14 8.21
CA HIS A 80 1.23 10.99 7.81
C HIS A 80 -0.01 10.63 8.63
N ALA A 81 -0.62 11.64 9.25
CA ALA A 81 -1.71 11.43 10.21
C ALA A 81 -2.91 10.69 9.61
N GLY A 82 -3.18 10.88 8.34
CA GLY A 82 -4.30 10.23 7.65
C GLY A 82 -3.97 8.87 7.07
N ILE A 83 -2.75 8.35 7.29
CA ILE A 83 -2.33 7.08 6.72
C ILE A 83 -2.29 6.00 7.81
N ARG A 84 -2.89 4.86 7.48
CA ARG A 84 -2.77 3.62 8.24
C ARG A 84 -2.19 2.59 7.29
N SER A 85 -0.86 2.49 7.28
CA SER A 85 -0.14 1.56 6.43
C SER A 85 0.15 0.29 7.21
N ALA A 86 -0.24 -0.84 6.63
CA ALA A 86 -0.03 -2.14 7.23
C ALA A 86 0.94 -2.95 6.36
N MET A 87 1.93 -3.57 6.99
CA MET A 87 2.80 -4.51 6.32
C MET A 87 2.21 -5.91 6.48
N ALA A 88 1.94 -6.58 5.37
CA ALA A 88 1.36 -7.91 5.40
C ALA A 88 2.26 -8.90 4.64
N TRP A 89 2.43 -10.08 5.21
CA TRP A 89 3.22 -11.15 4.61
C TRP A 89 2.38 -12.37 4.25
N ASN A 90 1.07 -12.29 4.44
CA ASN A 90 0.13 -13.28 3.94
C ASN A 90 -1.22 -12.62 3.65
N THR A 91 -2.09 -13.37 2.97
CA THR A 91 -3.40 -12.84 2.54
C THR A 91 -4.33 -12.57 3.71
N GLU A 92 -4.27 -13.36 4.76
CA GLU A 92 -5.14 -13.17 5.93
C GLU A 92 -4.83 -11.84 6.62
N LEU A 93 -3.54 -11.52 6.85
CA LEU A 93 -3.16 -10.26 7.46
C LEU A 93 -3.56 -9.06 6.63
N ALA A 94 -3.47 -9.17 5.31
CA ALA A 94 -3.89 -8.10 4.41
C ALA A 94 -5.39 -7.83 4.51
N SER A 95 -6.18 -8.89 4.55
CA SER A 95 -7.63 -8.75 4.73
C SER A 95 -7.97 -8.13 6.08
N LEU A 96 -7.33 -8.60 7.16
CA LEU A 96 -7.57 -8.06 8.50
C LEU A 96 -7.17 -6.59 8.61
N ALA A 97 -6.11 -6.17 7.92
CA ALA A 97 -5.70 -4.77 7.93
C ALA A 97 -6.82 -3.86 7.43
N ARG A 98 -7.53 -4.27 6.40
CA ARG A 98 -8.70 -3.53 5.93
C ARG A 98 -9.89 -3.69 6.88
N GLN A 99 -10.22 -4.92 7.22
CA GLN A 99 -11.43 -5.23 7.98
C GLN A 99 -11.43 -4.61 9.38
N HIS A 100 -10.30 -4.64 10.06
CA HIS A 100 -10.20 -4.21 11.46
C HIS A 100 -9.56 -2.84 11.64
N ASN A 101 -8.57 -2.49 10.81
CA ASN A 101 -7.78 -1.28 11.02
C ASN A 101 -8.09 -0.18 10.02
N ASP A 102 -8.97 -0.43 9.07
CA ASP A 102 -9.24 0.50 7.97
C ASP A 102 -7.93 0.99 7.35
N ALA A 103 -6.99 0.06 7.18
CA ALA A 103 -5.71 0.38 6.58
C ALA A 103 -5.94 0.87 5.15
N ASN A 104 -5.32 1.99 4.80
CA ASN A 104 -5.48 2.57 3.47
C ASN A 104 -4.22 2.45 2.61
N VAL A 105 -3.15 1.88 3.17
CA VAL A 105 -1.91 1.59 2.46
C VAL A 105 -1.43 0.20 2.85
N LEU A 106 -0.99 -0.58 1.86
CA LEU A 106 -0.39 -1.90 2.06
C LEU A 106 1.08 -1.84 1.73
N ALA A 107 1.94 -2.28 2.65
CA ALA A 107 3.38 -2.35 2.44
C ALA A 107 3.80 -3.81 2.22
N LEU A 108 4.66 -4.03 1.23
CA LEU A 108 5.11 -5.36 0.83
C LEU A 108 6.64 -5.44 0.76
N SER A 109 7.17 -6.61 1.05
CA SER A 109 8.62 -6.86 1.07
C SER A 109 9.04 -7.70 -0.14
N ALA A 110 9.66 -7.05 -1.12
CA ALA A 110 10.04 -7.70 -2.37
C ALA A 110 11.12 -8.77 -2.22
N ARG A 111 11.97 -8.65 -1.19
CA ARG A 111 13.07 -9.61 -0.99
C ARG A 111 12.66 -10.87 -0.23
N PHE A 112 11.48 -10.88 0.40
CA PHE A 112 11.08 -11.96 1.28
C PHE A 112 9.81 -12.67 0.85
N ILE A 113 9.11 -12.17 -0.16
CA ILE A 113 7.85 -12.73 -0.64
C ILE A 113 7.94 -12.86 -2.16
N ALA A 114 7.57 -14.03 -2.69
CA ALA A 114 7.54 -14.25 -4.13
C ALA A 114 6.56 -13.27 -4.79
N LYS A 115 6.90 -12.82 -5.98
CA LYS A 115 6.16 -11.79 -6.70
C LYS A 115 4.67 -12.15 -6.88
N GLU A 116 4.39 -13.38 -7.29
CA GLU A 116 3.04 -13.85 -7.52
C GLU A 116 2.22 -13.88 -6.23
N TYR A 117 2.85 -14.32 -5.13
CA TYR A 117 2.17 -14.34 -3.83
C TYR A 117 1.97 -12.93 -3.29
N ALA A 118 2.96 -12.05 -3.50
CA ALA A 118 2.81 -10.64 -3.11
C ALA A 118 1.59 -10.02 -3.79
N PHE A 119 1.33 -10.38 -5.04
CA PHE A 119 0.15 -9.90 -5.74
C PHE A 119 -1.15 -10.49 -5.15
N GLU A 120 -1.14 -11.76 -4.72
CA GLU A 120 -2.29 -12.33 -4.03
C GLU A 120 -2.58 -11.61 -2.72
N ILE A 121 -1.54 -11.22 -1.98
CA ILE A 121 -1.68 -10.40 -0.77
C ILE A 121 -2.32 -9.06 -1.11
N CYS A 122 -1.87 -8.43 -2.19
CA CYS A 122 -2.42 -7.18 -2.69
C CYS A 122 -3.91 -7.33 -3.02
N ARG A 123 -4.29 -8.40 -3.70
CA ARG A 123 -5.69 -8.65 -4.04
C ARG A 123 -6.55 -8.85 -2.80
N ALA A 124 -6.05 -9.57 -1.82
CA ALA A 124 -6.77 -9.77 -0.56
C ALA A 124 -7.03 -8.43 0.14
N PHE A 125 -6.04 -7.54 0.12
CA PHE A 125 -6.17 -6.20 0.66
C PHE A 125 -7.25 -5.40 -0.09
N LEU A 126 -7.19 -5.41 -1.43
CA LEU A 126 -8.12 -4.63 -2.25
C LEU A 126 -9.55 -5.13 -2.17
N ASN A 127 -9.75 -6.43 -1.93
CA ASN A 127 -11.08 -7.05 -1.91
C ASN A 127 -11.76 -7.01 -0.54
N ALA A 128 -11.06 -6.62 0.52
CA ALA A 128 -11.64 -6.55 1.86
C ALA A 128 -12.23 -5.17 2.12
N GLU A 129 -13.17 -5.12 3.05
CA GLU A 129 -13.85 -3.87 3.43
C GLU A 129 -13.78 -3.67 4.93
N PHE A 130 -13.72 -2.41 5.37
CA PHE A 130 -13.71 -2.09 6.79
C PHE A 130 -15.05 -2.47 7.42
N GLU A 131 -14.98 -3.20 8.52
CA GLU A 131 -16.18 -3.69 9.23
C GLU A 131 -16.83 -2.62 10.12
N GLY A 132 -16.10 -1.59 10.51
CA GLY A 132 -16.62 -0.55 11.39
C GLY A 132 -16.89 -1.06 12.80
N GLY A 133 -18.03 -0.68 13.35
CA GLY A 133 -18.43 -1.13 14.68
C GLY A 133 -17.41 -0.80 15.77
N ARG A 134 -17.06 -1.79 16.58
CA ARG A 134 -16.07 -1.64 17.67
C ARG A 134 -14.69 -1.21 17.17
N HIS A 135 -14.35 -1.54 15.91
CA HIS A 135 -13.05 -1.18 15.34
C HIS A 135 -12.93 0.32 15.10
N GLN A 136 -14.03 1.00 14.81
CA GLN A 136 -14.02 2.43 14.53
C GLN A 136 -13.48 3.24 15.71
N LEU A 137 -13.84 2.89 16.94
CA LEU A 137 -13.34 3.58 18.13
C LEU A 137 -11.82 3.50 18.22
N ARG A 138 -11.26 2.34 17.91
CA ARG A 138 -9.82 2.12 17.96
C ARG A 138 -9.11 2.87 16.84
N VAL A 139 -9.65 2.79 15.62
CA VAL A 139 -9.08 3.49 14.46
C VAL A 139 -9.03 4.99 14.73
N ASN A 140 -10.09 5.56 15.32
CA ASN A 140 -10.16 6.99 15.63
C ASN A 140 -9.08 7.45 16.62
N LYS A 141 -8.50 6.53 17.38
CA LYS A 141 -7.47 6.84 18.38
C LYS A 141 -6.05 6.60 17.90
N ILE A 142 -5.86 6.14 16.65
CA ILE A 142 -4.52 5.83 16.14
C ILE A 142 -3.71 7.11 15.90
N ALA A 143 -4.30 8.10 15.26
CA ALA A 143 -3.60 9.34 14.96
C ALA A 143 -3.36 10.15 16.23
N CYS A 144 -2.17 10.72 16.34
CA CYS A 144 -1.81 11.59 17.46
C CYS A 144 -2.21 13.03 17.15
N GLY A 145 -2.78 13.68 18.10
CA GLY A 145 -3.14 15.09 17.97
C GLY A 145 -4.49 15.32 17.31
#